data_27ed670c8da3533694c335ea39c54b0a
#
_entry.id   27ed670c8da3533694c335ea39c54b0a
#
_cell.length_a   1.000
_cell.length_b   1.000
_cell.length_c   1.000
_cell.angle_alpha   90.00
_cell.angle_beta   90.00
_cell.angle_gamma   90.00
#
_symmetry.space_group_name_H-M   'P 1'
#
loop_
_entity.id
_entity.type
_entity.pdbx_description
1 polymer ?
#
loop_
_entity_poly.entity_id
_entity_poly.type
_entity_poly.pdbx_seq_one_letter_code
_entity_poly.pdbx_strand_id
1 'polypeptide(L)'
;HLSTIYAGMHPQEIHGVVHLACAFPYINDYAGRQQRMLQLLCGLIPLFSVAPGFYPGHLLGFGERESLGMMNQWRQWAKTGNFDFDKRWGLAAAVNNFKGPVLSIGFEEDNFCTDSAVDRALAPYPQSTIHRVTLGEQEQGSYLGHSRWARSPHGVVSSITQWLEAVLTGPSKWKNDRQ
;
A
#
# COMPACT_ATOMS: atom_id res chain seq x y z
N HIS A 1 -0.47 4.81 1.81
CA HIS A 1 -1.80 5.34 2.20
C HIS A 1 -1.82 6.87 2.26
N LEU A 2 -0.79 7.53 2.81
CA LEU A 2 -0.72 9.01 2.83
C LEU A 2 -0.70 9.58 1.41
N SER A 3 0.04 8.97 0.48
CA SER A 3 0.04 9.36 -0.94
C SER A 3 -1.33 9.23 -1.59
N THR A 4 -2.10 8.18 -1.25
CA THR A 4 -3.48 8.00 -1.73
C THR A 4 -4.39 9.13 -1.25
N ILE A 5 -4.31 9.46 0.05
CA ILE A 5 -5.08 10.56 0.63
C ILE A 5 -4.69 11.89 -0.03
N TYR A 6 -3.39 12.17 -0.13
CA TYR A 6 -2.88 13.40 -0.73
C TYR A 6 -3.32 13.55 -2.19
N ALA A 7 -3.15 12.50 -3.01
CA ALA A 7 -3.58 12.52 -4.40
C ALA A 7 -5.09 12.79 -4.56
N GLY A 8 -5.91 12.22 -3.68
CA GLY A 8 -7.34 12.47 -3.67
C GLY A 8 -7.73 13.88 -3.23
N MET A 9 -7.00 14.47 -2.28
CA MET A 9 -7.22 15.85 -1.82
C MET A 9 -6.67 16.91 -2.79
N HIS A 10 -5.60 16.58 -3.53
CA HIS A 10 -4.89 17.49 -4.44
C HIS A 10 -4.75 16.87 -5.84
N PRO A 11 -5.85 16.44 -6.49
CA PRO A 11 -5.78 15.67 -7.73
C PRO A 11 -5.20 16.43 -8.91
N GLN A 12 -5.18 17.76 -8.86
CA GLN A 12 -4.62 18.61 -9.92
C GLN A 12 -3.09 18.80 -9.81
N GLU A 13 -2.50 18.46 -8.66
CA GLU A 13 -1.07 18.61 -8.41
C GLU A 13 -0.30 17.32 -8.71
N ILE A 14 -1.00 16.18 -8.84
CA ILE A 14 -0.41 14.85 -8.96
C ILE A 14 -0.65 14.29 -10.35
N HIS A 15 0.43 13.94 -11.06
CA HIS A 15 0.37 13.41 -12.42
C HIS A 15 0.21 11.88 -12.46
N GLY A 16 0.57 11.18 -11.41
CA GLY A 16 0.45 9.73 -11.29
C GLY A 16 0.79 9.23 -9.89
N VAL A 17 0.35 8.04 -9.56
CA VAL A 17 0.61 7.41 -8.25
C VAL A 17 1.28 6.06 -8.46
N VAL A 18 2.34 5.80 -7.69
CA VAL A 18 2.99 4.49 -7.65
C VAL A 18 2.75 3.85 -6.28
N HIS A 19 2.09 2.71 -6.28
CA HIS A 19 1.99 1.82 -5.15
C HIS A 19 3.09 0.76 -5.25
N LEU A 20 3.94 0.64 -4.26
CA LEU A 20 5.02 -0.32 -4.24
C LEU A 20 4.94 -1.16 -2.96
N ALA A 21 4.76 -2.47 -3.11
CA ALA A 21 4.45 -3.38 -2.00
C ALA A 21 3.35 -2.79 -1.10
N CYS A 22 2.27 -2.31 -1.71
CA CYS A 22 1.23 -1.56 -1.01
C CYS A 22 -0.07 -2.36 -0.94
N ALA A 23 -0.48 -2.66 0.28
CA ALA A 23 -1.73 -3.32 0.60
C ALA A 23 -2.47 -2.55 1.70
N PHE A 24 -3.80 -2.57 1.68
CA PHE A 24 -4.57 -1.98 2.77
C PHE A 24 -4.65 -2.99 3.94
N PRO A 25 -4.40 -2.57 5.18
CA PRO A 25 -4.22 -3.51 6.30
C PRO A 25 -5.54 -4.04 6.89
N TYR A 26 -6.59 -4.21 6.10
CA TYR A 26 -7.88 -4.68 6.62
C TYR A 26 -7.81 -6.16 7.03
N ILE A 27 -8.12 -6.46 8.29
CA ILE A 27 -7.96 -7.80 8.89
C ILE A 27 -8.68 -8.89 8.09
N ASN A 28 -9.86 -8.58 7.52
CA ASN A 28 -10.66 -9.58 6.80
C ASN A 28 -10.17 -9.84 5.36
N ASP A 29 -9.18 -9.11 4.87
CA ASP A 29 -8.51 -9.39 3.59
C ASP A 29 -7.38 -10.42 3.75
N TYR A 30 -7.16 -10.89 4.97
CA TYR A 30 -6.16 -11.90 5.33
C TYR A 30 -6.83 -13.15 5.89
N ALA A 31 -6.14 -14.28 5.84
CA ALA A 31 -6.64 -15.54 6.34
C ALA A 31 -5.63 -16.24 7.27
N GLY A 32 -6.10 -17.22 8.02
CA GLY A 32 -5.29 -18.13 8.79
C GLY A 32 -4.36 -17.46 9.80
N ARG A 33 -3.05 -17.74 9.70
CA ARG A 33 -2.04 -17.22 10.64
C ARG A 33 -1.88 -15.70 10.55
N GLN A 34 -1.92 -15.15 9.36
CA GLN A 34 -1.74 -13.70 9.13
C GLN A 34 -2.89 -12.91 9.74
N GLN A 35 -4.12 -13.34 9.52
CA GLN A 35 -5.29 -12.71 10.11
C GLN A 35 -5.21 -12.68 11.63
N ARG A 36 -4.86 -13.83 12.25
CA ARG A 36 -4.71 -13.92 13.71
C ARG A 36 -3.59 -13.03 14.23
N MET A 37 -2.47 -12.94 13.50
CA MET A 37 -1.37 -12.05 13.84
C MET A 37 -1.81 -10.57 13.82
N LEU A 38 -2.53 -10.14 12.79
CA LEU A 38 -3.06 -8.77 12.69
C LEU A 38 -4.09 -8.46 13.79
N GLN A 39 -4.96 -9.42 14.13
CA GLN A 39 -5.91 -9.29 15.23
C GLN A 39 -5.19 -9.07 16.57
N LEU A 40 -4.18 -9.91 16.85
CA LEU A 40 -3.36 -9.80 18.06
C LEU A 40 -2.64 -8.44 18.11
N LEU A 41 -1.99 -8.04 17.03
CA LEU A 41 -1.30 -6.76 16.92
C LEU A 41 -2.25 -5.60 17.19
N CYS A 42 -3.43 -5.58 16.56
CA CYS A 42 -4.45 -4.57 16.81
C CYS A 42 -4.96 -4.54 18.25
N GLY A 43 -4.95 -5.68 18.94
CA GLY A 43 -5.28 -5.78 20.35
C GLY A 43 -4.20 -5.20 21.27
N LEU A 44 -2.93 -5.37 20.90
CA LEU A 44 -1.78 -4.94 21.70
C LEU A 44 -1.48 -3.43 21.58
N ILE A 45 -1.73 -2.80 20.43
CA ILE A 45 -1.41 -1.38 20.20
C ILE A 45 -1.88 -0.45 21.34
N PRO A 46 -3.12 -0.54 21.86
CA PRO A 46 -3.58 0.34 22.93
C PRO A 46 -2.80 0.19 24.24
N LEU A 47 -2.22 -1.00 24.51
CA LEU A 47 -1.47 -1.23 25.75
C LEU A 47 -0.20 -0.38 25.83
N PHE A 48 0.40 -0.06 24.68
CA PHE A 48 1.59 0.79 24.60
C PHE A 48 1.29 2.27 24.90
N SER A 49 0.00 2.67 24.95
CA SER A 49 -0.42 4.00 25.41
C SER A 49 -0.16 4.20 26.89
N VAL A 50 -0.04 3.14 27.67
CA VAL A 50 0.20 3.18 29.13
C VAL A 50 1.70 3.28 29.43
N ALA A 51 2.51 2.49 28.76
CA ALA A 51 3.97 2.53 28.83
C ALA A 51 4.53 1.72 27.65
N PRO A 52 5.50 2.20 26.91
CA PRO A 52 6.42 3.33 27.09
C PRO A 52 5.98 4.66 26.44
N GLY A 53 4.73 4.82 26.02
CA GLY A 53 4.25 6.02 25.35
C GLY A 53 4.55 6.09 23.83
N PHE A 54 5.09 5.01 23.25
CA PHE A 54 5.32 4.82 21.81
C PHE A 54 5.12 3.34 21.47
N TYR A 55 4.89 3.04 20.18
CA TYR A 55 4.80 1.66 19.71
C TYR A 55 6.21 1.11 19.45
N PRO A 56 6.66 0.05 20.14
CA PRO A 56 8.01 -0.50 20.03
C PRO A 56 8.09 -1.56 18.91
N GLY A 57 7.83 -1.19 17.66
CA GLY A 57 7.77 -2.12 16.52
C GLY A 57 9.05 -2.93 16.30
N HIS A 58 10.22 -2.32 16.56
CA HIS A 58 11.52 -2.98 16.48
C HIS A 58 11.64 -4.20 17.42
N LEU A 59 10.94 -4.21 18.56
CA LEU A 59 10.89 -5.35 19.49
C LEU A 59 9.84 -6.40 19.09
N LEU A 60 8.80 -5.98 18.35
CA LEU A 60 7.67 -6.81 17.98
C LEU A 60 7.79 -7.39 16.56
N GLY A 61 8.84 -7.01 15.82
CA GLY A 61 9.05 -7.44 14.44
C GLY A 61 8.09 -6.81 13.42
N PHE A 62 7.45 -5.67 13.77
CA PHE A 62 6.54 -4.94 12.89
C PHE A 62 6.74 -3.43 13.06
N GLY A 63 7.42 -2.80 12.10
CA GLY A 63 7.77 -1.38 12.14
C GLY A 63 8.98 -1.09 13.04
N GLU A 64 9.18 0.17 13.32
CA GLU A 64 10.24 0.71 14.17
C GLU A 64 9.66 1.33 15.45
N ARG A 65 10.20 2.43 15.93
CA ARG A 65 9.61 3.22 17.01
C ARG A 65 8.59 4.19 16.42
N GLU A 66 7.33 3.82 16.51
CA GLU A 66 6.27 4.57 15.86
C GLU A 66 5.46 5.41 16.85
N SER A 67 4.88 6.52 16.38
CA SER A 67 3.97 7.30 17.21
C SER A 67 2.69 6.51 17.50
N LEU A 68 2.17 6.64 18.72
CA LEU A 68 0.90 5.99 19.07
C LEU A 68 -0.28 6.52 18.25
N GLY A 69 -0.24 7.80 17.88
CA GLY A 69 -1.27 8.40 17.01
C GLY A 69 -1.35 7.68 15.66
N MET A 70 -0.20 7.50 15.00
CA MET A 70 -0.12 6.79 13.73
C MET A 70 -0.54 5.32 13.86
N MET A 71 -0.09 4.62 14.89
CA MET A 71 -0.44 3.22 15.10
C MET A 71 -1.92 3.03 15.46
N ASN A 72 -2.53 3.97 16.17
CA ASN A 72 -3.97 3.95 16.43
C ASN A 72 -4.78 4.20 15.15
N GLN A 73 -4.36 5.09 14.27
CA GLN A 73 -4.98 5.26 12.95
C GLN A 73 -4.84 3.99 12.10
N TRP A 74 -3.64 3.43 12.03
CA TRP A 74 -3.39 2.17 11.33
C TRP A 74 -4.29 1.04 11.86
N ARG A 75 -4.42 0.93 13.19
CA ARG A 75 -5.32 -0.02 13.85
C ARG A 75 -6.78 0.19 13.45
N GLN A 76 -7.23 1.42 13.32
CA GLN A 76 -8.60 1.71 12.87
C GLN A 76 -8.79 1.29 11.42
N TRP A 77 -7.85 1.60 10.53
CA TRP A 77 -7.88 1.11 9.15
C TRP A 77 -7.92 -0.43 9.10
N ALA A 78 -7.10 -1.09 9.91
CA ALA A 78 -7.08 -2.55 9.98
C ALA A 78 -8.41 -3.16 10.43
N LYS A 79 -9.14 -2.48 11.30
CA LYS A 79 -10.44 -2.94 11.82
C LYS A 79 -11.62 -2.59 10.92
N THR A 80 -11.58 -1.44 10.27
CA THR A 80 -12.73 -0.90 9.53
C THR A 80 -12.66 -1.13 8.03
N GLY A 81 -11.46 -1.33 7.48
CA GLY A 81 -11.22 -1.38 6.03
C GLY A 81 -11.47 -0.04 5.34
N ASN A 82 -11.45 1.08 6.07
CA ASN A 82 -11.81 2.40 5.57
C ASN A 82 -10.79 3.45 5.99
N PHE A 83 -10.45 4.38 5.07
CA PHE A 83 -9.59 5.53 5.35
C PHE A 83 -10.23 6.55 6.30
N ASP A 84 -11.54 6.74 6.22
CA ASP A 84 -12.30 7.77 6.92
C ASP A 84 -13.13 7.17 8.06
N PHE A 85 -12.47 6.52 8.99
CA PHE A 85 -13.14 5.88 10.12
C PHE A 85 -13.82 6.87 11.09
N ASP A 86 -13.36 8.11 11.16
CA ASP A 86 -13.92 9.14 12.06
C ASP A 86 -14.76 10.21 11.34
N LYS A 87 -14.81 10.17 10.03
CA LYS A 87 -15.58 11.06 9.14
C LYS A 87 -15.28 12.56 9.25
N ARG A 88 -14.30 12.97 10.06
CA ARG A 88 -13.99 14.40 10.27
C ARG A 88 -13.44 15.09 9.04
N TRP A 89 -12.72 14.37 8.21
CA TRP A 89 -11.96 14.93 7.10
C TRP A 89 -12.57 14.66 5.73
N GLY A 90 -13.66 13.89 5.65
CA GLY A 90 -14.29 13.51 4.40
C GLY A 90 -13.38 12.69 3.48
N LEU A 91 -12.43 11.94 4.05
CA LEU A 91 -11.40 11.22 3.29
C LEU A 91 -12.00 10.17 2.35
N ALA A 92 -13.09 9.52 2.76
CA ALA A 92 -13.75 8.51 1.93
C ALA A 92 -14.23 9.07 0.58
N ALA A 93 -14.66 10.34 0.55
CA ALA A 93 -15.02 11.02 -0.70
C ALA A 93 -13.78 11.55 -1.41
N ALA A 94 -12.86 12.17 -0.67
CA ALA A 94 -11.67 12.80 -1.23
C ALA A 94 -10.76 11.82 -1.97
N VAL A 95 -10.49 10.62 -1.40
CA VAL A 95 -9.58 9.63 -2.00
C VAL A 95 -10.03 9.17 -3.40
N ASN A 96 -11.32 9.28 -3.74
CA ASN A 96 -11.86 8.88 -5.04
C ASN A 96 -11.76 9.98 -6.12
N ASN A 97 -11.23 11.16 -5.79
CA ASN A 97 -11.17 12.29 -6.76
C ASN A 97 -10.01 12.17 -7.73
N PHE A 98 -8.98 11.37 -7.43
CA PHE A 98 -7.85 11.20 -8.32
C PHE A 98 -8.24 10.39 -9.56
N LYS A 99 -7.84 10.89 -10.74
CA LYS A 99 -8.17 10.31 -12.06
C LYS A 99 -6.93 10.00 -12.90
N GLY A 100 -5.77 10.38 -12.41
CA GLY A 100 -4.51 10.11 -13.10
C GLY A 100 -4.14 8.63 -13.10
N PRO A 101 -3.10 8.24 -13.84
CA PRO A 101 -2.65 6.87 -13.92
C PRO A 101 -2.07 6.37 -12.58
N VAL A 102 -2.25 5.08 -12.31
CA VAL A 102 -1.74 4.40 -11.11
C VAL A 102 -0.94 3.19 -11.52
N LEU A 103 0.29 3.06 -10.99
CA LEU A 103 1.10 1.86 -11.09
C LEU A 103 1.09 1.14 -9.75
N SER A 104 0.76 -0.15 -9.75
CA SER A 104 0.84 -1.01 -8.56
C SER A 104 1.86 -2.11 -8.81
N ILE A 105 2.96 -2.09 -8.04
CA ILE A 105 4.03 -3.08 -8.11
C ILE A 105 3.97 -3.95 -6.86
N GLY A 106 3.76 -5.25 -7.05
CA GLY A 106 3.86 -6.30 -6.04
C GLY A 106 5.06 -7.21 -6.26
N PHE A 107 5.27 -8.17 -5.37
CA PHE A 107 6.32 -9.18 -5.45
C PHE A 107 5.75 -10.57 -5.16
N GLU A 108 6.28 -11.60 -5.83
CA GLU A 108 5.76 -12.96 -5.73
C GLU A 108 5.82 -13.55 -4.31
N GLU A 109 6.82 -13.17 -3.52
CA GLU A 109 7.00 -13.67 -2.13
C GLU A 109 6.46 -12.70 -1.07
N ASP A 110 5.72 -11.65 -1.48
CA ASP A 110 5.14 -10.69 -0.54
C ASP A 110 3.83 -11.20 0.04
N ASN A 111 3.94 -11.95 1.12
CA ASN A 111 2.78 -12.48 1.82
C ASN A 111 1.93 -11.41 2.54
N PHE A 112 2.39 -10.16 2.69
CA PHE A 112 1.60 -9.06 3.25
C PHE A 112 0.69 -8.41 2.22
N CYS A 113 1.01 -8.52 0.94
CA CYS A 113 0.23 -7.98 -0.17
C CYS A 113 -0.67 -9.06 -0.78
N THR A 114 -1.66 -9.56 -0.03
CA THR A 114 -2.68 -10.45 -0.59
C THR A 114 -3.46 -9.72 -1.69
N ASP A 115 -4.01 -10.46 -2.67
CA ASP A 115 -4.81 -9.86 -3.73
C ASP A 115 -5.94 -8.98 -3.20
N SER A 116 -6.70 -9.47 -2.21
CA SER A 116 -7.78 -8.70 -1.58
C SER A 116 -7.30 -7.41 -0.93
N ALA A 117 -6.14 -7.44 -0.26
CA ALA A 117 -5.57 -6.26 0.39
C ALA A 117 -5.02 -5.24 -0.62
N VAL A 118 -4.47 -5.71 -1.74
CA VAL A 118 -4.05 -4.86 -2.87
C VAL A 118 -5.26 -4.25 -3.58
N ASP A 119 -6.28 -5.04 -3.86
CA ASP A 119 -7.52 -4.56 -4.49
C ASP A 119 -8.19 -3.48 -3.63
N ARG A 120 -8.20 -3.65 -2.31
CA ARG A 120 -8.69 -2.63 -1.37
C ARG A 120 -7.83 -1.36 -1.39
N ALA A 121 -6.51 -1.48 -1.51
CA ALA A 121 -5.61 -0.32 -1.63
C ALA A 121 -5.83 0.43 -2.95
N LEU A 122 -6.29 -0.26 -4.00
CA LEU A 122 -6.58 0.31 -5.31
C LEU A 122 -8.04 0.79 -5.48
N ALA A 123 -8.94 0.37 -4.60
CA ALA A 123 -10.35 0.78 -4.63
C ALA A 123 -10.59 2.31 -4.64
N PRO A 124 -9.72 3.15 -4.02
CA PRO A 124 -9.82 4.62 -4.10
C PRO A 124 -9.62 5.22 -5.50
N TYR A 125 -9.31 4.44 -6.52
CA TYR A 125 -9.00 4.92 -7.87
C TYR A 125 -10.00 4.46 -8.93
N PRO A 126 -11.34 4.66 -8.73
CA PRO A 126 -12.36 4.10 -9.62
C PRO A 126 -12.39 4.70 -11.02
N GLN A 127 -11.72 5.85 -11.22
CA GLN A 127 -11.67 6.58 -12.49
C GLN A 127 -10.26 6.61 -13.09
N SER A 128 -9.29 5.92 -12.47
CA SER A 128 -7.89 5.87 -12.89
C SER A 128 -7.63 4.69 -13.81
N THR A 129 -6.67 4.84 -14.71
CA THR A 129 -6.08 3.70 -15.40
C THR A 129 -5.06 3.05 -14.47
N ILE A 130 -5.33 1.82 -14.05
CA ILE A 130 -4.47 1.08 -13.12
C ILE A 130 -3.63 0.08 -13.92
N HIS A 131 -2.30 0.18 -13.76
CA HIS A 131 -1.34 -0.81 -14.24
C HIS A 131 -0.86 -1.62 -13.04
N ARG A 132 -1.09 -2.93 -13.05
CA ARG A 132 -0.67 -3.84 -11.99
C ARG A 132 0.43 -4.77 -12.50
N VAL A 133 1.54 -4.83 -11.79
CA VAL A 133 2.71 -5.65 -12.10
C VAL A 133 3.10 -6.44 -10.86
N THR A 134 3.36 -7.72 -11.02
CA THR A 134 3.98 -8.55 -9.97
C THR A 134 5.38 -8.93 -10.45
N LEU A 135 6.40 -8.59 -9.67
CA LEU A 135 7.79 -8.88 -10.00
C LEU A 135 8.22 -10.20 -9.37
N GLY A 136 8.71 -11.09 -10.21
CA GLY A 136 9.33 -12.35 -9.82
C GLY A 136 10.86 -12.31 -9.91
N GLU A 137 11.48 -13.48 -9.80
CA GLU A 137 12.93 -13.63 -9.85
C GLU A 137 13.52 -13.13 -11.16
N GLN A 138 12.82 -13.30 -12.27
CA GLN A 138 13.31 -12.89 -13.60
C GLN A 138 13.47 -11.39 -13.76
N GLU A 139 12.54 -10.60 -13.19
CA GLU A 139 12.51 -9.14 -13.31
C GLU A 139 13.27 -8.44 -12.18
N GLN A 140 13.16 -8.98 -10.97
CA GLN A 140 13.69 -8.38 -9.75
C GLN A 140 15.01 -9.02 -9.32
N GLY A 141 15.25 -10.28 -9.67
CA GLY A 141 16.39 -11.08 -9.24
C GLY A 141 16.14 -11.66 -7.86
N SER A 142 16.55 -10.94 -6.81
CA SER A 142 16.43 -11.38 -5.42
C SER A 142 15.63 -10.40 -4.57
N TYR A 143 15.28 -10.81 -3.34
CA TYR A 143 14.56 -9.98 -2.38
C TYR A 143 13.09 -9.68 -2.77
N LEU A 144 12.35 -10.73 -3.08
CA LEU A 144 10.94 -10.66 -3.51
C LEU A 144 9.93 -10.43 -2.36
N GLY A 145 10.39 -10.14 -1.16
CA GLY A 145 9.54 -9.89 0.00
C GLY A 145 9.19 -8.41 0.20
N HIS A 146 8.22 -8.15 1.07
CA HIS A 146 7.57 -6.88 1.33
C HIS A 146 8.49 -5.64 1.43
N SER A 147 9.61 -5.73 2.13
CA SER A 147 10.51 -4.59 2.37
C SER A 147 11.93 -4.79 1.82
N ARG A 148 12.31 -6.03 1.47
CA ARG A 148 13.69 -6.34 1.11
C ARG A 148 14.06 -5.97 -0.31
N TRP A 149 13.09 -5.77 -1.19
CA TRP A 149 13.26 -5.34 -2.58
C TRP A 149 14.19 -4.12 -2.73
N ALA A 150 14.19 -3.22 -1.73
CA ALA A 150 15.04 -2.02 -1.72
C ALA A 150 16.55 -2.31 -1.70
N ARG A 151 16.97 -3.54 -1.37
CA ARG A 151 18.38 -3.95 -1.42
C ARG A 151 18.89 -4.19 -2.84
N SER A 152 17.98 -4.47 -3.78
CA SER A 152 18.29 -4.66 -5.20
C SER A 152 17.11 -4.15 -6.05
N PRO A 153 16.94 -2.83 -6.23
CA PRO A 153 15.72 -2.24 -6.76
C PRO A 153 15.61 -2.24 -8.29
N HIS A 154 16.42 -3.00 -9.01
CA HIS A 154 16.54 -2.92 -10.48
C HIS A 154 15.20 -3.16 -11.18
N GLY A 155 14.45 -4.21 -10.83
CA GLY A 155 13.15 -4.51 -11.44
C GLY A 155 12.13 -3.42 -11.15
N VAL A 156 12.12 -2.90 -9.93
CA VAL A 156 11.25 -1.77 -9.55
C VAL A 156 11.56 -0.53 -10.36
N VAL A 157 12.84 -0.14 -10.45
CA VAL A 157 13.27 1.04 -11.22
C VAL A 157 12.90 0.88 -12.69
N SER A 158 13.18 -0.29 -13.29
CA SER A 158 12.81 -0.58 -14.68
C SER A 158 11.30 -0.44 -14.91
N SER A 159 10.47 -1.03 -14.04
CA SER A 159 9.02 -0.97 -14.16
C SER A 159 8.48 0.46 -14.03
N ILE A 160 9.02 1.25 -13.09
CA ILE A 160 8.62 2.66 -12.94
C ILE A 160 9.04 3.47 -14.16
N THR A 161 10.26 3.29 -14.67
CA THR A 161 10.77 4.02 -15.85
C THR A 161 9.91 3.74 -17.07
N GLN A 162 9.64 2.47 -17.37
CA GLN A 162 8.79 2.07 -18.48
C GLN A 162 7.37 2.64 -18.37
N TRP A 163 6.81 2.60 -17.17
CA TRP A 163 5.48 3.16 -16.93
C TRP A 163 5.47 4.69 -17.11
N LEU A 164 6.46 5.41 -16.60
CA LEU A 164 6.58 6.86 -16.78
C LEU A 164 6.71 7.23 -18.27
N GLU A 165 7.52 6.51 -19.02
CA GLU A 165 7.65 6.70 -20.47
C GLU A 165 6.30 6.51 -21.17
N ALA A 166 5.56 5.45 -20.82
CA ALA A 166 4.25 5.19 -21.40
C ALA A 166 3.23 6.28 -21.04
N VAL A 167 3.23 6.78 -19.81
CA VAL A 167 2.35 7.86 -19.35
C VAL A 167 2.66 9.16 -20.07
N LEU A 168 3.94 9.50 -20.25
CA LEU A 168 4.37 10.75 -20.89
C LEU A 168 4.21 10.73 -22.41
N THR A 169 4.32 9.58 -23.05
CA THR A 169 4.25 9.45 -24.53
C THR A 169 2.86 9.06 -25.05
N GLY A 170 1.90 8.78 -24.14
CA GLY A 170 0.54 8.33 -24.48
C GLY A 170 0.41 6.79 -24.62
N PRO A 171 -0.83 6.28 -24.71
CA PRO A 171 -1.16 4.87 -24.44
C PRO A 171 -0.63 3.82 -25.45
N SER A 172 0.18 4.19 -26.44
CA SER A 172 0.56 3.27 -27.51
C SER A 172 1.74 2.32 -27.20
N LYS A 173 2.42 2.45 -26.04
CA LYS A 173 3.66 1.70 -25.76
C LYS A 173 3.63 0.74 -24.56
N TRP A 174 2.61 0.82 -23.69
CA TRP A 174 2.51 -0.15 -22.62
C TRP A 174 1.84 -1.44 -23.14
N LYS A 175 2.63 -2.42 -23.47
CA LYS A 175 2.13 -3.77 -23.72
C LYS A 175 2.13 -4.54 -22.40
N ASN A 176 0.95 -4.93 -21.95
CA ASN A 176 0.77 -5.94 -20.94
C ASN A 176 1.14 -7.30 -21.57
N ASP A 177 2.42 -7.64 -21.63
CA ASP A 177 2.91 -8.89 -22.25
C ASP A 177 2.74 -10.11 -21.33
N ARG A 178 1.81 -10.03 -20.35
CA ARG A 178 1.53 -11.15 -19.44
C ARG A 178 0.04 -11.28 -19.18
N GLN A 179 -0.58 -12.15 -19.91
CA GLN A 179 -1.78 -12.91 -19.54
C GLN A 179 -1.35 -14.23 -18.91
#